data_57b15bbdb54450f5f6f7540557396e74
#
_entry.id   57b15bbdb54450f5f6f7540557396e74
#
_cell.length_a   1.000
_cell.length_b   1.000
_cell.length_c   1.000
_cell.angle_alpha   90.00
_cell.angle_beta   90.00
_cell.angle_gamma   90.00
#
_symmetry.space_group_name_H-M   'P 1'
#
loop_
_entity.id
_entity.type
_entity.pdbx_description
1 polymer ?
#
loop_
_entity_poly.entity_id
_entity_poly.type
_entity_poly.pdbx_seq_one_letter_code
_entity_poly.pdbx_strand_id
1 'polypeptide(L)'
;MKDQRARSRRQLQLEQRKSAEARAADRLEMLEAKLSEMEENLTEVATIIEYLVKSVFILRWKDVASEIRSLCIEQLGNWVQINPARFLEASYIKYLGWALYDQEHEVRLVCVHAAAKMYKLPNIEEHAEDFTTRFLPHMLKLALDKDIDVATEAVLMLVDVAKQQPDVISDEDKEQLFLLCFSQHRRVGQAAGLFLHQWLKSRQPASGPQSARSKRGKPRPLDSSLLKDIITFAEESSLRGREAFLVDSLACCDSMQAWETFVDLLIEQPGPGEESLALEEEEEVVAVALLVASVRQTVEKQPPQGRGGQKRVLTVKDQEERKQAREAATVCLLPALPHLLQKFLHLPETVALLLDLLQWLNLEMYTVGRQGKALDELLLMVNEVMKQPEHPALFDALSRALERLCVPGLSIQARCETARGHMLDRLATRYREGLDDVSSRPSNTMEHWTRRV
;
A
#
# COMPACT_ATOMS: atom_id res chain seq x y z
N MET A 1 -8.56 -36.46 -16.34
CA MET A 1 -9.48 -37.62 -16.35
C MET A 1 -10.90 -37.25 -15.95
N LYS A 2 -11.19 -36.60 -14.80
CA LYS A 2 -12.55 -36.20 -14.40
C LYS A 2 -13.27 -35.35 -15.45
N ASP A 3 -12.58 -34.37 -16.06
CA ASP A 3 -13.14 -33.51 -17.12
C ASP A 3 -13.42 -34.26 -18.41
N GLN A 4 -12.57 -35.21 -18.76
CA GLN A 4 -12.83 -36.08 -19.93
C GLN A 4 -14.04 -36.96 -19.70
N ARG A 5 -14.20 -37.51 -18.49
CA ARG A 5 -15.40 -38.30 -18.11
C ARG A 5 -16.66 -37.46 -18.19
N ALA A 6 -16.62 -36.22 -17.67
CA ALA A 6 -17.78 -35.33 -17.73
C ALA A 6 -18.15 -34.96 -19.16
N ARG A 7 -17.18 -34.72 -20.04
CA ARG A 7 -17.40 -34.47 -21.48
C ARG A 7 -17.99 -35.69 -22.19
N SER A 8 -17.45 -36.86 -21.93
CA SER A 8 -17.96 -38.11 -22.52
C SER A 8 -19.40 -38.46 -22.08
N ARG A 9 -19.72 -38.22 -20.77
CA ARG A 9 -21.10 -38.35 -20.27
C ARG A 9 -22.09 -37.41 -20.96
N ARG A 10 -21.69 -36.15 -21.19
CA ARG A 10 -22.52 -35.18 -21.91
C ARG A 10 -22.74 -35.60 -23.37
N GLN A 11 -21.69 -36.09 -24.03
CA GLN A 11 -21.78 -36.60 -25.40
C GLN A 11 -22.73 -37.81 -25.47
N LEU A 12 -22.60 -38.76 -24.55
CA LEU A 12 -23.49 -39.91 -24.45
C LEU A 12 -24.96 -39.49 -24.30
N GLN A 13 -25.27 -38.56 -23.42
CA GLN A 13 -26.62 -38.04 -23.21
C GLN A 13 -27.17 -37.34 -24.47
N LEU A 14 -26.34 -36.62 -25.23
CA LEU A 14 -26.71 -35.96 -26.46
C LEU A 14 -27.00 -36.97 -27.57
N GLU A 15 -26.22 -38.02 -27.72
CA GLU A 15 -26.43 -39.05 -28.71
C GLU A 15 -27.65 -39.94 -28.39
N GLN A 16 -27.87 -40.27 -27.11
CA GLN A 16 -29.08 -40.96 -26.63
C GLN A 16 -30.37 -40.17 -26.95
N ARG A 17 -30.32 -38.84 -26.94
CA ARG A 17 -31.46 -37.99 -27.33
C ARG A 17 -31.70 -37.88 -28.82
N LYS A 18 -30.67 -38.11 -29.68
CA LYS A 18 -30.76 -38.02 -31.14
C LYS A 18 -31.18 -39.29 -31.82
N SER A 19 -31.45 -40.33 -31.08
CA SER A 19 -31.56 -41.70 -31.55
C SER A 19 -32.59 -41.96 -32.63
N ALA A 20 -32.27 -42.77 -33.58
CA ALA A 20 -33.00 -43.90 -34.16
C ALA A 20 -32.28 -44.51 -35.36
N GLU A 21 -31.02 -44.21 -35.57
CA GLU A 21 -30.26 -44.81 -36.69
C GLU A 21 -29.12 -45.71 -36.18
N ALA A 22 -28.91 -46.86 -36.86
CA ALA A 22 -27.91 -47.88 -36.49
C ALA A 22 -26.48 -47.32 -36.23
N ARG A 23 -26.09 -46.25 -36.93
CA ARG A 23 -24.80 -45.57 -36.73
C ARG A 23 -24.69 -44.85 -35.39
N ALA A 24 -25.78 -44.46 -34.77
CA ALA A 24 -25.82 -43.87 -33.45
C ALA A 24 -25.61 -44.92 -32.35
N ALA A 25 -26.08 -46.15 -32.53
CA ALA A 25 -25.91 -47.25 -31.58
C ALA A 25 -24.45 -47.68 -31.44
N ASP A 26 -23.71 -47.86 -32.54
CA ASP A 26 -22.26 -48.20 -32.50
C ASP A 26 -21.46 -47.09 -31.81
N ARG A 27 -21.83 -45.85 -32.01
CA ARG A 27 -21.15 -44.68 -31.35
C ARG A 27 -21.49 -44.56 -29.88
N LEU A 28 -22.69 -44.90 -29.47
CA LEU A 28 -23.11 -44.99 -28.07
C LEU A 28 -22.32 -46.09 -27.34
N GLU A 29 -22.24 -47.28 -27.93
CA GLU A 29 -21.47 -48.39 -27.36
C GLU A 29 -19.96 -48.03 -27.18
N MET A 30 -19.36 -47.40 -28.20
CA MET A 30 -17.99 -46.87 -28.05
C MET A 30 -17.81 -45.83 -26.91
N LEU A 31 -18.80 -44.92 -26.74
CA LEU A 31 -18.77 -43.92 -25.68
C LEU A 31 -19.00 -44.54 -24.31
N GLU A 32 -19.85 -45.55 -24.20
CA GLU A 32 -20.11 -46.33 -22.98
C GLU A 32 -18.86 -47.13 -22.58
N ALA A 33 -18.23 -47.84 -23.52
CA ALA A 33 -16.96 -48.55 -23.27
C ALA A 33 -15.84 -47.56 -22.76
N LYS A 34 -15.74 -46.42 -23.42
CA LYS A 34 -14.75 -45.40 -23.02
C LYS A 34 -15.06 -44.77 -21.67
N LEU A 35 -16.34 -44.64 -21.32
CA LEU A 35 -16.73 -44.18 -19.95
C LEU A 35 -16.37 -45.22 -18.90
N SER A 36 -16.68 -46.50 -19.17
CA SER A 36 -16.31 -47.61 -18.25
C SER A 36 -14.83 -47.67 -18.02
N GLU A 37 -14.00 -47.61 -19.07
CA GLU A 37 -12.53 -47.57 -18.96
C GLU A 37 -12.06 -46.37 -18.11
N MET A 38 -12.63 -45.17 -18.35
CA MET A 38 -12.25 -44.00 -17.54
C MET A 38 -12.71 -44.11 -16.07
N GLU A 39 -13.83 -44.76 -15.79
CA GLU A 39 -14.32 -45.02 -14.43
C GLU A 39 -13.42 -46.04 -13.71
N GLU A 40 -13.00 -47.10 -14.37
CA GLU A 40 -12.02 -48.06 -13.85
C GLU A 40 -10.68 -47.42 -13.55
N ASN A 41 -10.13 -46.66 -14.49
CA ASN A 41 -8.88 -45.91 -14.29
C ASN A 41 -8.97 -44.88 -13.15
N LEU A 42 -10.12 -44.19 -12.96
CA LEU A 42 -10.33 -43.29 -11.85
C LEU A 42 -10.36 -44.01 -10.50
N THR A 43 -10.92 -45.23 -10.47
CA THR A 43 -11.02 -46.03 -9.27
C THR A 43 -9.62 -46.56 -8.88
N GLU A 44 -8.83 -47.00 -9.88
CA GLU A 44 -7.46 -47.42 -9.67
C GLU A 44 -6.58 -46.28 -9.12
N VAL A 45 -6.63 -45.10 -9.77
CA VAL A 45 -5.90 -43.92 -9.28
C VAL A 45 -6.35 -43.51 -7.87
N ALA A 46 -7.63 -43.59 -7.56
CA ALA A 46 -8.13 -43.32 -6.22
C ALA A 46 -7.56 -44.28 -5.17
N THR A 47 -7.41 -45.55 -5.52
CA THR A 47 -6.82 -46.58 -4.64
C THR A 47 -5.31 -46.36 -4.43
N ILE A 48 -4.58 -45.98 -5.48
CA ILE A 48 -3.16 -45.62 -5.38
C ILE A 48 -2.95 -44.41 -4.51
N ILE A 49 -3.77 -43.36 -4.66
CA ILE A 49 -3.72 -42.18 -3.82
C ILE A 49 -3.94 -42.56 -2.35
N GLU A 50 -4.94 -43.37 -2.07
CA GLU A 50 -5.23 -43.80 -0.70
C GLU A 50 -4.09 -44.59 -0.06
N TYR A 51 -3.45 -45.48 -0.85
CA TYR A 51 -2.26 -46.20 -0.43
C TYR A 51 -1.11 -45.23 -0.13
N LEU A 52 -0.82 -44.26 -1.00
CA LEU A 52 0.25 -43.29 -0.79
C LEU A 52 -0.02 -42.42 0.46
N VAL A 53 -1.27 -42.00 0.68
CA VAL A 53 -1.62 -41.21 1.87
C VAL A 53 -1.38 -42.06 3.12
N LYS A 54 -1.85 -43.31 3.17
CA LYS A 54 -1.77 -44.14 4.36
C LYS A 54 -0.34 -44.66 4.62
N SER A 55 0.36 -45.07 3.61
CA SER A 55 1.67 -45.76 3.77
C SER A 55 2.86 -44.79 3.69
N VAL A 56 2.73 -43.64 3.10
CA VAL A 56 3.83 -42.68 2.96
C VAL A 56 3.52 -41.37 3.72
N PHE A 57 2.49 -40.64 3.33
CA PHE A 57 2.23 -39.34 3.88
C PHE A 57 2.01 -39.33 5.39
N ILE A 58 1.13 -40.20 5.93
CA ILE A 58 0.81 -40.28 7.36
C ILE A 58 2.05 -40.65 8.21
N LEU A 59 3.00 -41.33 7.66
CA LEU A 59 4.23 -41.70 8.36
C LEU A 59 5.31 -40.61 8.27
N ARG A 60 5.32 -39.83 7.18
CA ARG A 60 6.43 -38.93 6.85
C ARG A 60 6.17 -37.45 7.12
N TRP A 61 4.91 -37.02 7.26
CA TRP A 61 4.60 -35.61 7.55
C TRP A 61 5.16 -35.13 8.91
N LYS A 62 5.52 -36.06 9.82
CA LYS A 62 6.21 -35.81 11.08
C LYS A 62 7.65 -36.35 11.09
N ASP A 63 8.27 -36.43 9.94
CA ASP A 63 9.65 -36.91 9.85
C ASP A 63 10.61 -36.03 10.67
N VAL A 64 11.73 -36.61 11.11
CA VAL A 64 12.82 -35.89 11.79
C VAL A 64 13.41 -34.82 10.87
N ALA A 65 13.60 -35.17 9.58
CA ALA A 65 14.11 -34.25 8.57
C ALA A 65 13.05 -33.24 8.13
N SER A 66 13.37 -31.96 8.24
CA SER A 66 12.48 -30.85 7.87
C SER A 66 12.16 -30.84 6.38
N GLU A 67 13.10 -31.24 5.54
CA GLU A 67 12.94 -31.33 4.09
C GLU A 67 11.83 -32.32 3.70
N ILE A 68 11.76 -33.45 4.43
CA ILE A 68 10.71 -34.48 4.20
C ILE A 68 9.37 -33.94 4.65
N ARG A 69 9.30 -33.24 5.80
CA ARG A 69 8.07 -32.60 6.26
C ARG A 69 7.58 -31.54 5.27
N SER A 70 8.50 -30.67 4.81
CA SER A 70 8.19 -29.64 3.80
C SER A 70 7.64 -30.26 2.53
N LEU A 71 8.29 -31.31 2.01
CA LEU A 71 7.84 -32.00 0.79
C LEU A 71 6.43 -32.61 0.97
N CYS A 72 6.16 -33.23 2.12
CA CYS A 72 4.84 -33.80 2.41
C CYS A 72 3.76 -32.71 2.41
N ILE A 73 4.01 -31.57 3.05
CA ILE A 73 3.06 -30.46 3.12
C ILE A 73 2.87 -29.78 1.76
N GLU A 74 3.94 -29.60 1.00
CA GLU A 74 3.87 -29.09 -0.36
C GLU A 74 2.99 -29.98 -1.25
N GLN A 75 3.21 -31.31 -1.18
CA GLN A 75 2.41 -32.25 -1.97
C GLN A 75 0.95 -32.28 -1.52
N LEU A 76 0.67 -32.16 -0.23
CA LEU A 76 -0.72 -32.02 0.24
C LEU A 76 -1.37 -30.77 -0.36
N GLY A 77 -0.68 -29.61 -0.35
CA GLY A 77 -1.15 -28.40 -1.00
C GLY A 77 -1.44 -28.58 -2.48
N ASN A 78 -0.57 -29.31 -3.20
CA ASN A 78 -0.78 -29.65 -4.61
C ASN A 78 -1.99 -30.57 -4.82
N TRP A 79 -2.20 -31.55 -3.94
CA TRP A 79 -3.36 -32.45 -4.00
C TRP A 79 -4.67 -31.68 -3.77
N VAL A 80 -4.68 -30.74 -2.84
CA VAL A 80 -5.84 -29.84 -2.61
C VAL A 80 -6.18 -29.09 -3.91
N GLN A 81 -5.18 -28.59 -4.64
CA GLN A 81 -5.41 -27.88 -5.92
C GLN A 81 -5.95 -28.81 -7.02
N ILE A 82 -5.43 -30.03 -7.12
CA ILE A 82 -5.78 -30.97 -8.18
C ILE A 82 -7.16 -31.60 -7.95
N ASN A 83 -7.46 -31.94 -6.70
CA ASN A 83 -8.73 -32.61 -6.34
C ASN A 83 -9.33 -32.03 -5.02
N PRO A 84 -9.84 -30.79 -5.09
CA PRO A 84 -10.37 -30.11 -3.91
C PRO A 84 -11.49 -30.92 -3.23
N ALA A 85 -12.39 -31.54 -4.01
CA ALA A 85 -13.52 -32.31 -3.49
C ALA A 85 -13.13 -33.46 -2.52
N ARG A 86 -11.87 -33.96 -2.61
CA ARG A 86 -11.37 -34.99 -1.72
C ARG A 86 -10.50 -34.42 -0.61
N PHE A 87 -9.57 -33.52 -0.97
CA PHE A 87 -8.51 -33.12 -0.06
C PHE A 87 -8.84 -31.87 0.76
N LEU A 88 -10.00 -31.22 0.53
CA LEU A 88 -10.55 -30.20 1.43
C LEU A 88 -11.29 -30.80 2.64
N GLU A 89 -11.49 -32.14 2.70
CA GLU A 89 -12.05 -32.75 3.89
C GLU A 89 -11.17 -32.47 5.12
N ALA A 90 -11.82 -32.27 6.28
CA ALA A 90 -11.12 -32.01 7.55
C ALA A 90 -10.08 -33.08 7.91
N SER A 91 -10.29 -34.30 7.43
CA SER A 91 -9.35 -35.43 7.58
C SER A 91 -7.97 -35.19 6.97
N TYR A 92 -7.88 -34.33 5.96
CA TYR A 92 -6.63 -34.00 5.25
C TYR A 92 -6.11 -32.59 5.60
N ILE A 93 -6.96 -31.55 5.56
CA ILE A 93 -6.51 -30.17 5.78
C ILE A 93 -5.99 -29.94 7.22
N LYS A 94 -6.38 -30.77 8.19
CA LYS A 94 -5.83 -30.72 9.55
C LYS A 94 -4.30 -30.80 9.58
N TYR A 95 -3.68 -31.49 8.63
CA TYR A 95 -2.21 -31.61 8.56
C TYR A 95 -1.56 -30.28 8.17
N LEU A 96 -2.21 -29.47 7.32
CA LEU A 96 -1.79 -28.08 7.08
C LEU A 96 -1.86 -27.29 8.37
N GLY A 97 -3.00 -27.36 9.09
CA GLY A 97 -3.17 -26.64 10.35
C GLY A 97 -2.12 -27.00 11.41
N TRP A 98 -1.74 -28.26 11.50
CA TRP A 98 -0.70 -28.70 12.44
C TRP A 98 0.71 -28.31 12.00
N ALA A 99 1.00 -28.27 10.71
CA ALA A 99 2.30 -27.88 10.17
C ALA A 99 2.59 -26.38 10.31
N LEU A 100 1.55 -25.55 10.51
CA LEU A 100 1.74 -24.13 10.86
C LEU A 100 2.52 -23.95 12.17
N TYR A 101 2.49 -24.96 13.08
CA TYR A 101 3.21 -24.95 14.35
C TYR A 101 4.61 -25.56 14.28
N ASP A 102 5.13 -25.86 13.10
CA ASP A 102 6.44 -26.49 12.97
C ASP A 102 7.55 -25.57 13.51
N GLN A 103 8.58 -26.17 14.10
CA GLN A 103 9.73 -25.43 14.65
C GLN A 103 10.55 -24.79 13.54
N GLU A 104 10.68 -25.49 12.39
CA GLU A 104 11.46 -25.02 11.26
C GLU A 104 10.67 -24.03 10.39
N HIS A 105 11.27 -22.88 10.13
CA HIS A 105 10.63 -21.82 9.36
C HIS A 105 10.32 -22.23 7.92
N GLU A 106 11.18 -23.08 7.31
CA GLU A 106 10.97 -23.59 5.95
C GLU A 106 9.67 -24.39 5.85
N VAL A 107 9.36 -25.24 6.85
CA VAL A 107 8.12 -26.02 6.88
C VAL A 107 6.92 -25.11 7.07
N ARG A 108 7.02 -24.10 7.98
CA ARG A 108 5.96 -23.11 8.17
C ARG A 108 5.70 -22.32 6.89
N LEU A 109 6.76 -21.89 6.18
CA LEU A 109 6.64 -21.15 4.92
C LEU A 109 5.90 -21.93 3.85
N VAL A 110 6.30 -23.18 3.64
CA VAL A 110 5.65 -24.10 2.68
C VAL A 110 4.19 -24.31 3.06
N CYS A 111 3.90 -24.43 4.35
CA CYS A 111 2.56 -24.60 4.87
C CYS A 111 1.68 -23.37 4.62
N VAL A 112 2.20 -22.17 4.89
CA VAL A 112 1.52 -20.89 4.61
C VAL A 112 1.23 -20.77 3.12
N HIS A 113 2.18 -21.09 2.25
CA HIS A 113 1.95 -21.11 0.80
C HIS A 113 0.86 -22.10 0.37
N ALA A 114 0.85 -23.31 0.97
CA ALA A 114 -0.18 -24.31 0.68
C ALA A 114 -1.58 -23.82 1.13
N ALA A 115 -1.67 -23.23 2.31
CA ALA A 115 -2.90 -22.63 2.83
C ALA A 115 -3.37 -21.43 1.99
N ALA A 116 -2.46 -20.53 1.59
CA ALA A 116 -2.78 -19.40 0.72
C ALA A 116 -3.34 -19.87 -0.64
N LYS A 117 -2.76 -20.93 -1.22
CA LYS A 117 -3.31 -21.57 -2.44
C LYS A 117 -4.70 -22.14 -2.18
N MET A 118 -4.94 -22.77 -1.03
CA MET A 118 -6.25 -23.32 -0.65
C MET A 118 -7.33 -22.21 -0.61
N TYR A 119 -7.06 -21.06 0.01
CA TYR A 119 -8.00 -19.95 0.10
C TYR A 119 -8.30 -19.27 -1.25
N LYS A 120 -7.50 -19.50 -2.28
CA LYS A 120 -7.77 -19.01 -3.65
C LYS A 120 -8.70 -19.91 -4.46
N LEU A 121 -9.11 -21.06 -3.91
CA LEU A 121 -10.04 -21.94 -4.58
C LEU A 121 -11.46 -21.36 -4.56
N PRO A 122 -12.26 -21.56 -5.62
CA PRO A 122 -13.66 -21.14 -5.65
C PRO A 122 -14.48 -21.94 -4.61
N ASN A 123 -15.42 -21.28 -3.97
CA ASN A 123 -16.34 -21.87 -2.96
C ASN A 123 -15.61 -22.50 -1.76
N ILE A 124 -14.44 -21.98 -1.42
CA ILE A 124 -13.67 -22.49 -0.28
C ILE A 124 -14.35 -22.21 1.06
N GLU A 125 -15.21 -21.20 1.13
CA GLU A 125 -15.89 -20.75 2.36
C GLU A 125 -16.60 -21.91 3.06
N GLU A 126 -17.36 -22.72 2.32
CA GLU A 126 -18.12 -23.84 2.86
C GLU A 126 -17.23 -24.96 3.44
N HIS A 127 -16.00 -25.07 2.97
CA HIS A 127 -15.08 -26.16 3.35
C HIS A 127 -14.00 -25.76 4.36
N ALA A 128 -13.68 -24.47 4.44
CA ALA A 128 -12.59 -23.98 5.26
C ALA A 128 -13.04 -23.27 6.54
N GLU A 129 -14.35 -23.11 6.80
CA GLU A 129 -14.85 -22.39 7.97
C GLU A 129 -14.30 -22.99 9.29
N ASP A 130 -14.48 -24.29 9.49
CA ASP A 130 -13.96 -25.00 10.67
C ASP A 130 -12.43 -24.91 10.79
N PHE A 131 -11.74 -25.02 9.64
CA PHE A 131 -10.29 -24.91 9.59
C PHE A 131 -9.84 -23.50 9.96
N THR A 132 -10.46 -22.48 9.39
CA THR A 132 -10.15 -21.08 9.66
C THR A 132 -10.39 -20.76 11.13
N THR A 133 -11.57 -21.05 11.65
CA THR A 133 -11.93 -20.79 13.07
C THR A 133 -10.93 -21.44 14.03
N ARG A 134 -10.52 -22.66 13.73
CA ARG A 134 -9.58 -23.41 14.60
C ARG A 134 -8.15 -22.87 14.56
N PHE A 135 -7.65 -22.49 13.39
CA PHE A 135 -6.24 -22.15 13.18
C PHE A 135 -5.96 -20.65 13.04
N LEU A 136 -6.99 -19.81 12.91
CA LEU A 136 -6.87 -18.36 12.78
C LEU A 136 -6.00 -17.72 13.88
N PRO A 137 -6.17 -18.06 15.18
CA PRO A 137 -5.35 -17.45 16.23
C PRO A 137 -3.85 -17.71 16.05
N HIS A 138 -3.50 -18.80 15.39
CA HIS A 138 -2.10 -19.11 15.07
C HIS A 138 -1.65 -18.45 13.78
N MET A 139 -2.50 -18.39 12.75
CA MET A 139 -2.23 -17.67 11.51
C MET A 139 -1.92 -16.19 11.79
N LEU A 140 -2.66 -15.56 12.71
CA LEU A 140 -2.40 -14.19 13.17
C LEU A 140 -1.03 -14.08 13.86
N LYS A 141 -0.63 -15.06 14.66
CA LYS A 141 0.70 -15.07 15.28
C LYS A 141 1.83 -15.23 14.28
N LEU A 142 1.62 -15.94 13.17
CA LEU A 142 2.60 -16.09 12.10
C LEU A 142 2.87 -14.77 11.35
N ALA A 143 1.94 -13.81 11.39
CA ALA A 143 2.19 -12.45 10.89
C ALA A 143 3.31 -11.73 11.66
N LEU A 144 3.64 -12.21 12.85
CA LEU A 144 4.72 -11.73 13.72
C LEU A 144 5.85 -12.77 13.86
N ASP A 145 5.98 -13.70 12.92
CA ASP A 145 7.03 -14.72 12.93
C ASP A 145 8.42 -14.06 12.91
N LYS A 146 9.40 -14.74 13.51
CA LYS A 146 10.80 -14.31 13.51
C LYS A 146 11.40 -14.31 12.10
N ASP A 147 10.94 -15.24 11.26
CA ASP A 147 11.32 -15.31 9.87
C ASP A 147 10.46 -14.35 9.04
N ILE A 148 11.13 -13.43 8.32
CA ILE A 148 10.48 -12.36 7.55
C ILE A 148 9.65 -12.91 6.38
N ASP A 149 10.09 -14.01 5.78
CA ASP A 149 9.39 -14.62 4.65
C ASP A 149 8.10 -15.29 5.14
N VAL A 150 8.16 -16.01 6.26
CA VAL A 150 6.97 -16.58 6.90
C VAL A 150 5.98 -15.47 7.29
N ALA A 151 6.45 -14.41 7.96
CA ALA A 151 5.60 -13.30 8.36
C ALA A 151 4.93 -12.60 7.16
N THR A 152 5.70 -12.36 6.10
CA THR A 152 5.18 -11.73 4.87
C THR A 152 4.09 -12.58 4.22
N GLU A 153 4.36 -13.86 4.02
CA GLU A 153 3.42 -14.78 3.37
C GLU A 153 2.20 -15.07 4.25
N ALA A 154 2.36 -15.06 5.58
CA ALA A 154 1.25 -15.18 6.51
C ALA A 154 0.29 -14.00 6.42
N VAL A 155 0.80 -12.77 6.33
CA VAL A 155 -0.06 -11.59 6.11
C VAL A 155 -0.76 -11.67 4.75
N LEU A 156 -0.06 -12.07 3.67
CA LEU A 156 -0.68 -12.26 2.36
C LEU A 156 -1.76 -13.36 2.38
N MET A 157 -1.54 -14.45 3.10
CA MET A 157 -2.55 -15.48 3.31
C MET A 157 -3.77 -14.92 4.04
N LEU A 158 -3.59 -14.10 5.09
CA LEU A 158 -4.67 -13.45 5.82
C LEU A 158 -5.46 -12.48 4.92
N VAL A 159 -4.84 -11.84 3.93
CA VAL A 159 -5.54 -11.08 2.88
C VAL A 159 -6.53 -11.98 2.13
N ASP A 160 -6.10 -13.19 1.75
CA ASP A 160 -6.97 -14.12 1.02
C ASP A 160 -8.06 -14.71 1.95
N VAL A 161 -7.76 -14.94 3.23
CA VAL A 161 -8.77 -15.34 4.25
C VAL A 161 -9.85 -14.25 4.39
N ALA A 162 -9.45 -12.98 4.56
CA ALA A 162 -10.39 -11.88 4.73
C ALA A 162 -11.25 -11.62 3.48
N LYS A 163 -10.78 -11.99 2.28
CA LYS A 163 -11.58 -11.94 1.05
C LYS A 163 -12.72 -12.95 1.05
N GLN A 164 -12.43 -14.15 1.53
CA GLN A 164 -13.39 -15.26 1.53
C GLN A 164 -14.34 -15.17 2.73
N GLN A 165 -13.82 -14.73 3.88
CA GLN A 165 -14.54 -14.68 5.15
C GLN A 165 -14.31 -13.30 5.82
N PRO A 166 -15.00 -12.23 5.40
CA PRO A 166 -14.74 -10.85 5.86
C PRO A 166 -14.88 -10.65 7.38
N ASP A 167 -15.77 -11.40 8.02
CA ASP A 167 -16.12 -11.24 9.43
C ASP A 167 -15.33 -12.17 10.37
N VAL A 168 -14.45 -13.04 9.83
CA VAL A 168 -13.74 -14.03 10.63
C VAL A 168 -12.61 -13.42 11.47
N ILE A 169 -12.00 -12.33 11.01
CA ILE A 169 -10.93 -11.61 11.72
C ILE A 169 -11.58 -10.51 12.56
N SER A 170 -11.36 -10.54 13.88
CA SER A 170 -11.88 -9.50 14.78
C SER A 170 -11.29 -8.12 14.45
N ASP A 171 -11.97 -7.05 14.84
CA ASP A 171 -11.48 -5.70 14.58
C ASP A 171 -10.18 -5.41 15.35
N GLU A 172 -10.01 -5.95 16.56
CA GLU A 172 -8.78 -5.87 17.35
C GLU A 172 -7.59 -6.53 16.61
N ASP A 173 -7.81 -7.71 16.01
CA ASP A 173 -6.78 -8.41 15.25
C ASP A 173 -6.45 -7.68 13.93
N LYS A 174 -7.45 -7.07 13.28
CA LYS A 174 -7.24 -6.21 12.10
C LYS A 174 -6.36 -5.01 12.43
N GLU A 175 -6.63 -4.32 13.55
CA GLU A 175 -5.81 -3.19 14.01
C GLU A 175 -4.35 -3.60 14.22
N GLN A 176 -4.09 -4.76 14.84
CA GLN A 176 -2.74 -5.28 15.00
C GLN A 176 -2.05 -5.55 13.65
N LEU A 177 -2.78 -6.09 12.68
CA LEU A 177 -2.26 -6.30 11.33
C LEU A 177 -1.98 -4.97 10.62
N PHE A 178 -2.82 -3.95 10.81
CA PHE A 178 -2.62 -2.62 10.22
C PHE A 178 -1.36 -1.94 10.78
N LEU A 179 -1.04 -2.13 12.06
CA LEU A 179 0.19 -1.59 12.64
C LEU A 179 1.47 -2.15 11.99
N LEU A 180 1.40 -3.32 11.35
CA LEU A 180 2.51 -3.87 10.59
C LEU A 180 2.88 -3.02 9.36
N CYS A 181 1.99 -2.11 8.90
CA CYS A 181 2.31 -1.13 7.87
C CYS A 181 3.51 -0.24 8.27
N PHE A 182 3.75 -0.08 9.56
CA PHE A 182 4.86 0.71 10.11
C PHE A 182 6.09 -0.15 10.47
N SER A 183 6.10 -1.43 10.10
CA SER A 183 7.24 -2.33 10.33
C SER A 183 8.51 -1.83 9.63
N GLN A 184 9.66 -2.07 10.26
CA GLN A 184 10.97 -1.84 9.63
C GLN A 184 11.24 -2.79 8.45
N HIS A 185 10.61 -3.97 8.45
CA HIS A 185 10.71 -4.93 7.36
C HIS A 185 9.77 -4.55 6.23
N ARG A 186 10.34 -4.04 5.15
CA ARG A 186 9.59 -3.51 4.00
C ARG A 186 8.57 -4.50 3.45
N ARG A 187 8.94 -5.77 3.28
CA ARG A 187 8.06 -6.81 2.70
C ARG A 187 6.83 -7.06 3.57
N VAL A 188 7.02 -7.14 4.88
CA VAL A 188 5.91 -7.29 5.85
C VAL A 188 5.00 -6.06 5.80
N GLY A 189 5.61 -4.84 5.80
CA GLY A 189 4.86 -3.60 5.68
C GLY A 189 4.01 -3.55 4.40
N GLN A 190 4.56 -3.92 3.25
CA GLN A 190 3.84 -3.94 1.98
C GLN A 190 2.71 -4.99 1.95
N ALA A 191 2.91 -6.15 2.57
CA ALA A 191 1.85 -7.14 2.72
C ALA A 191 0.72 -6.62 3.63
N ALA A 192 1.06 -5.96 4.73
CA ALA A 192 0.08 -5.31 5.62
C ALA A 192 -0.64 -4.14 4.93
N GLY A 193 0.08 -3.35 4.12
CA GLY A 193 -0.53 -2.29 3.31
C GLY A 193 -1.54 -2.82 2.30
N LEU A 194 -1.26 -3.98 1.69
CA LEU A 194 -2.22 -4.64 0.81
C LEU A 194 -3.47 -5.10 1.58
N PHE A 195 -3.30 -5.61 2.81
CA PHE A 195 -4.41 -5.98 3.68
C PHE A 195 -5.27 -4.77 4.06
N LEU A 196 -4.65 -3.68 4.52
CA LEU A 196 -5.31 -2.42 4.85
C LEU A 196 -6.07 -1.85 3.64
N HIS A 197 -5.42 -1.74 2.50
CA HIS A 197 -6.03 -1.22 1.27
C HIS A 197 -7.27 -2.00 0.87
N GLN A 198 -7.20 -3.33 0.92
CA GLN A 198 -8.32 -4.18 0.56
C GLN A 198 -9.48 -4.04 1.55
N TRP A 199 -9.19 -3.94 2.83
CA TRP A 199 -10.19 -3.74 3.86
C TRP A 199 -10.89 -2.38 3.70
N LEU A 200 -10.13 -1.29 3.50
CA LEU A 200 -10.69 0.03 3.23
C LEU A 200 -11.56 0.02 1.96
N LYS A 201 -11.09 -0.62 0.90
CA LYS A 201 -11.84 -0.74 -0.35
C LYS A 201 -13.14 -1.53 -0.20
N SER A 202 -13.18 -2.56 0.64
CA SER A 202 -14.41 -3.34 0.91
C SER A 202 -15.49 -2.53 1.63
N ARG A 203 -15.10 -1.51 2.38
CA ARG A 203 -16.01 -0.60 3.10
C ARG A 203 -16.56 0.53 2.23
N GLN A 204 -15.94 0.79 1.09
CA GLN A 204 -16.44 1.80 0.17
C GLN A 204 -17.82 1.40 -0.38
N PRO A 205 -18.81 2.29 -0.38
CA PRO A 205 -20.11 2.00 -0.95
C PRO A 205 -19.96 1.69 -2.44
N ALA A 206 -20.60 0.62 -2.91
CA ALA A 206 -20.55 0.16 -4.31
C ALA A 206 -21.05 1.22 -5.32
N SER A 207 -21.78 2.23 -4.85
CA SER A 207 -22.23 3.41 -5.57
C SER A 207 -21.81 4.65 -4.80
N GLY A 208 -20.55 5.07 -4.95
CA GLY A 208 -20.13 6.39 -4.50
C GLY A 208 -20.93 7.49 -5.19
N PRO A 209 -20.99 8.69 -4.64
CA PRO A 209 -21.71 9.81 -5.25
C PRO A 209 -21.06 10.15 -6.61
N GLN A 210 -21.60 9.56 -7.68
CA GLN A 210 -21.15 9.77 -9.07
C GLN A 210 -21.38 11.21 -9.56
N SER A 211 -21.91 12.10 -8.72
CA SER A 211 -22.28 13.49 -9.08
C SER A 211 -21.49 14.57 -8.35
N ALA A 212 -20.60 14.23 -7.43
CA ALA A 212 -19.79 15.24 -6.77
C ALA A 212 -18.78 15.83 -7.76
N ARG A 213 -18.92 17.13 -8.03
CA ARG A 213 -17.98 17.88 -8.86
C ARG A 213 -17.14 18.78 -7.96
N SER A 214 -15.83 18.73 -8.12
CA SER A 214 -14.90 19.72 -7.60
C SER A 214 -15.36 21.13 -8.01
N LYS A 215 -15.11 22.16 -7.19
CA LYS A 215 -15.36 23.58 -7.56
C LYS A 215 -14.69 23.96 -8.89
N ARG A 216 -13.68 23.20 -9.32
CA ARG A 216 -13.05 23.34 -10.64
C ARG A 216 -13.84 22.67 -11.77
N GLY A 217 -15.03 22.12 -11.51
CA GLY A 217 -15.91 21.49 -12.50
C GLY A 217 -15.52 20.11 -12.96
N LYS A 218 -14.42 19.53 -12.43
CA LYS A 218 -14.01 18.14 -12.70
C LYS A 218 -14.81 17.19 -11.80
N PRO A 219 -15.21 16.01 -12.30
CA PRO A 219 -15.77 14.98 -11.43
C PRO A 219 -14.71 14.57 -10.40
N ARG A 220 -15.08 14.50 -9.12
CA ARG A 220 -14.16 13.99 -8.08
C ARG A 220 -13.89 12.52 -8.36
N PRO A 221 -12.62 12.08 -8.32
CA PRO A 221 -12.27 10.67 -8.46
C PRO A 221 -12.93 9.85 -7.34
N LEU A 222 -13.32 8.61 -7.66
CA LEU A 222 -13.82 7.63 -6.69
C LEU A 222 -12.85 7.40 -5.51
N ASP A 223 -11.58 7.70 -5.72
CA ASP A 223 -10.50 7.51 -4.74
C ASP A 223 -10.47 8.56 -3.61
N SER A 224 -11.30 9.62 -3.67
CA SER A 224 -11.28 10.68 -2.64
C SER A 224 -11.70 10.16 -1.26
N SER A 225 -12.70 9.27 -1.21
CA SER A 225 -13.15 8.65 0.04
C SER A 225 -12.11 7.68 0.59
N LEU A 226 -11.53 6.85 -0.29
CA LEU A 226 -10.46 5.93 0.10
C LEU A 226 -9.22 6.68 0.62
N LEU A 227 -8.87 7.79 -0.02
CA LEU A 227 -7.76 8.62 0.40
C LEU A 227 -8.03 9.25 1.77
N LYS A 228 -9.27 9.73 2.01
CA LYS A 228 -9.64 10.23 3.33
C LYS A 228 -9.53 9.15 4.40
N ASP A 229 -10.05 7.94 4.14
CA ASP A 229 -9.96 6.83 5.10
C ASP A 229 -8.49 6.47 5.43
N ILE A 230 -7.59 6.58 4.45
CA ILE A 230 -6.14 6.39 4.67
C ILE A 230 -5.57 7.50 5.55
N ILE A 231 -5.98 8.75 5.34
CA ILE A 231 -5.54 9.90 6.14
C ILE A 231 -6.03 9.76 7.58
N THR A 232 -7.30 9.46 7.77
CA THR A 232 -7.90 9.23 9.09
C THR A 232 -7.18 8.07 9.82
N PHE A 233 -6.94 6.95 9.13
CA PHE A 233 -6.17 5.85 9.70
C PHE A 233 -4.74 6.27 10.11
N ALA A 234 -4.08 7.08 9.29
CA ALA A 234 -2.73 7.56 9.59
C ALA A 234 -2.69 8.48 10.81
N GLU A 235 -3.73 9.30 10.99
CA GLU A 235 -3.89 10.18 12.15
C GLU A 235 -4.18 9.36 13.42
N GLU A 236 -5.17 8.47 13.39
CA GLU A 236 -5.59 7.63 14.52
C GLU A 236 -4.46 6.70 15.00
N SER A 237 -3.59 6.25 14.10
CA SER A 237 -2.47 5.37 14.45
C SER A 237 -1.45 6.01 15.39
N SER A 238 -1.52 7.32 15.61
CA SER A 238 -0.65 8.13 16.51
C SER A 238 0.86 7.94 16.28
N LEU A 239 1.27 7.41 15.13
CA LEU A 239 2.66 7.14 14.77
C LEU A 239 3.24 8.29 13.93
N ARG A 240 3.16 9.51 14.47
CA ARG A 240 3.74 10.72 13.85
C ARG A 240 5.21 10.52 13.49
N GLY A 241 5.58 10.96 12.29
CA GLY A 241 6.94 10.80 11.75
C GLY A 241 7.18 9.46 11.03
N ARG A 242 6.17 8.60 10.90
CA ARG A 242 6.25 7.34 10.14
C ARG A 242 5.34 7.29 8.91
N GLU A 243 4.81 8.41 8.47
CA GLU A 243 3.95 8.55 7.30
C GLU A 243 4.64 7.99 6.05
N ALA A 244 5.95 8.17 5.95
CA ALA A 244 6.74 7.62 4.86
C ALA A 244 6.74 6.07 4.82
N PHE A 245 6.59 5.41 5.97
CA PHE A 245 6.47 3.95 6.03
C PHE A 245 5.11 3.49 5.54
N LEU A 246 4.04 4.22 5.90
CA LEU A 246 2.70 3.94 5.42
C LEU A 246 2.61 4.08 3.90
N VAL A 247 3.16 5.16 3.34
CA VAL A 247 3.22 5.37 1.89
C VAL A 247 3.96 4.23 1.18
N ASP A 248 5.11 3.79 1.70
CA ASP A 248 5.86 2.66 1.12
C ASP A 248 5.09 1.32 1.25
N SER A 249 4.31 1.16 2.31
CA SER A 249 3.44 0.00 2.50
C SER A 249 2.26 -0.01 1.54
N LEU A 250 1.70 1.16 1.25
CA LEU A 250 0.60 1.37 0.31
C LEU A 250 1.09 1.61 -1.14
N ALA A 251 2.32 1.26 -1.47
CA ALA A 251 2.87 1.45 -2.81
C ALA A 251 2.12 0.69 -3.93
N CYS A 252 1.28 -0.30 -3.56
CA CYS A 252 0.37 -1.00 -4.47
C CYS A 252 -0.93 -0.22 -4.75
N CYS A 253 -1.18 0.89 -4.05
CA CYS A 253 -2.40 1.67 -4.17
C CYS A 253 -2.17 2.88 -5.06
N ASP A 254 -2.89 2.94 -6.18
CA ASP A 254 -2.83 4.08 -7.12
C ASP A 254 -3.26 5.39 -6.43
N SER A 255 -4.11 5.30 -5.40
CA SER A 255 -4.58 6.46 -4.61
C SER A 255 -3.45 7.25 -3.97
N MET A 256 -2.32 6.61 -3.63
CA MET A 256 -1.15 7.31 -3.09
C MET A 256 -0.45 8.20 -4.13
N GLN A 257 -0.67 7.98 -5.42
CA GLN A 257 -0.13 8.79 -6.51
C GLN A 257 -1.16 9.77 -7.08
N ALA A 258 -2.38 9.79 -6.55
CA ALA A 258 -3.43 10.71 -6.94
C ALA A 258 -3.23 12.11 -6.32
N TRP A 259 -2.11 12.77 -6.63
CA TRP A 259 -1.71 14.05 -6.03
C TRP A 259 -2.73 15.17 -6.27
N GLU A 260 -3.45 15.15 -7.40
CA GLU A 260 -4.56 16.10 -7.64
C GLU A 260 -5.64 15.95 -6.56
N THR A 261 -5.96 14.72 -6.17
CA THR A 261 -6.96 14.43 -5.13
C THR A 261 -6.50 14.92 -3.76
N PHE A 262 -5.21 14.74 -3.42
CA PHE A 262 -4.64 15.31 -2.19
C PHE A 262 -4.78 16.84 -2.15
N VAL A 263 -4.42 17.50 -3.26
CA VAL A 263 -4.50 18.95 -3.38
C VAL A 263 -5.96 19.44 -3.27
N ASP A 264 -6.89 18.74 -3.92
CA ASP A 264 -8.30 19.08 -3.88
C ASP A 264 -8.89 18.93 -2.45
N LEU A 265 -8.54 17.84 -1.73
CA LEU A 265 -8.94 17.63 -0.34
C LEU A 265 -8.35 18.69 0.61
N LEU A 266 -7.12 19.13 0.37
CA LEU A 266 -6.43 20.11 1.21
C LEU A 266 -6.90 21.56 0.95
N ILE A 267 -7.24 21.92 -0.28
CA ILE A 267 -7.58 23.31 -0.66
C ILE A 267 -9.08 23.54 -0.70
N GLU A 268 -9.85 22.58 -1.18
CA GLU A 268 -11.28 22.74 -1.40
C GLU A 268 -12.07 22.33 -0.15
N GLN A 269 -12.89 23.26 0.38
CA GLN A 269 -13.90 22.89 1.35
C GLN A 269 -14.97 22.02 0.68
N PRO A 270 -15.40 20.91 1.30
CA PRO A 270 -16.44 20.06 0.75
C PRO A 270 -17.73 20.81 0.55
N GLY A 271 -18.42 20.47 -0.54
CA GLY A 271 -19.74 21.05 -0.85
C GLY A 271 -20.87 20.45 0.01
N PRO A 272 -22.08 20.99 -0.07
CA PRO A 272 -23.22 20.40 0.62
C PRO A 272 -23.46 18.96 0.12
N GLY A 273 -23.47 18.01 1.04
CA GLY A 273 -23.57 16.56 0.78
C GLY A 273 -22.23 15.82 0.69
N GLU A 274 -21.10 16.52 0.79
CA GLU A 274 -19.75 15.96 0.83
C GLU A 274 -19.06 16.16 2.17
N GLU A 275 -19.81 16.46 3.22
CA GLU A 275 -19.30 16.75 4.56
C GLU A 275 -18.43 15.63 5.12
N SER A 276 -18.66 14.39 4.70
CA SER A 276 -17.82 13.23 5.04
C SER A 276 -16.40 13.29 4.49
N LEU A 277 -16.12 14.14 3.50
CA LEU A 277 -14.80 14.34 2.92
C LEU A 277 -14.04 15.51 3.56
N ALA A 278 -14.64 16.25 4.51
CA ALA A 278 -13.94 17.28 5.24
C ALA A 278 -12.78 16.67 6.05
N LEU A 279 -11.64 17.33 6.00
CA LEU A 279 -10.50 16.98 6.84
C LEU A 279 -10.53 17.86 8.10
N GLU A 280 -10.20 17.25 9.22
CA GLU A 280 -9.91 17.97 10.46
C GLU A 280 -8.51 18.58 10.39
N GLU A 281 -8.20 19.55 11.25
CA GLU A 281 -6.91 20.25 11.22
C GLU A 281 -5.71 19.31 11.40
N GLU A 282 -5.85 18.30 12.26
CA GLU A 282 -4.83 17.29 12.48
C GLU A 282 -4.68 16.34 11.27
N GLU A 283 -5.80 15.95 10.66
CA GLU A 283 -5.83 15.16 9.42
C GLU A 283 -5.16 15.91 8.25
N GLU A 284 -5.35 17.24 8.15
CA GLU A 284 -4.71 18.06 7.12
C GLU A 284 -3.18 18.04 7.23
N VAL A 285 -2.63 18.09 8.45
CA VAL A 285 -1.18 17.98 8.68
C VAL A 285 -0.65 16.63 8.24
N VAL A 286 -1.35 15.56 8.60
CA VAL A 286 -0.99 14.19 8.18
C VAL A 286 -1.11 14.03 6.66
N ALA A 287 -2.15 14.61 6.05
CA ALA A 287 -2.32 14.58 4.59
C ALA A 287 -1.17 15.25 3.85
N VAL A 288 -0.65 16.38 4.36
CA VAL A 288 0.54 17.04 3.81
C VAL A 288 1.77 16.14 3.95
N ALA A 289 1.97 15.51 5.10
CA ALA A 289 3.10 14.61 5.33
C ALA A 289 3.05 13.38 4.39
N LEU A 290 1.87 12.79 4.20
CA LEU A 290 1.64 11.69 3.25
C LEU A 290 1.90 12.13 1.80
N LEU A 291 1.40 13.31 1.40
CA LEU A 291 1.64 13.87 0.08
C LEU A 291 3.14 14.04 -0.20
N VAL A 292 3.86 14.68 0.72
CA VAL A 292 5.31 14.90 0.58
C VAL A 292 6.07 13.57 0.51
N ALA A 293 5.73 12.62 1.38
CA ALA A 293 6.33 11.29 1.37
C ALA A 293 6.03 10.53 0.07
N SER A 294 4.81 10.63 -0.47
CA SER A 294 4.41 10.02 -1.73
C SER A 294 5.21 10.58 -2.92
N VAL A 295 5.27 11.90 -3.04
CA VAL A 295 6.05 12.56 -4.11
C VAL A 295 7.52 12.15 -4.02
N ARG A 296 8.11 12.22 -2.82
CA ARG A 296 9.50 11.85 -2.60
C ARG A 296 9.78 10.43 -3.04
N GLN A 297 9.02 9.45 -2.55
CA GLN A 297 9.25 8.03 -2.82
C GLN A 297 9.04 7.69 -4.30
N THR A 298 8.03 8.29 -4.94
CA THR A 298 7.75 8.06 -6.35
C THR A 298 8.85 8.65 -7.24
N VAL A 299 9.36 9.84 -6.90
CA VAL A 299 10.44 10.50 -7.66
C VAL A 299 11.81 9.89 -7.36
N GLU A 300 12.13 9.56 -6.09
CA GLU A 300 13.42 8.98 -5.75
C GLU A 300 13.52 7.48 -6.03
N LYS A 301 12.39 6.78 -6.06
CA LYS A 301 12.33 5.31 -6.19
C LYS A 301 13.15 4.58 -5.11
N GLN A 302 13.24 5.16 -3.92
CA GLN A 302 13.98 4.62 -2.80
C GLN A 302 13.05 4.40 -1.59
N PRO A 303 13.29 3.34 -0.80
CA PRO A 303 12.54 3.13 0.44
C PRO A 303 12.82 4.27 1.43
N PRO A 304 11.90 4.53 2.37
CA PRO A 304 12.09 5.53 3.40
C PRO A 304 13.27 5.18 4.32
N GLN A 305 13.86 6.19 4.94
CA GLN A 305 14.92 6.00 5.92
C GLN A 305 14.44 5.12 7.08
N GLY A 306 15.26 4.14 7.48
CA GLY A 306 14.90 3.18 8.54
C GLY A 306 14.25 1.90 8.03
N ARG A 307 13.83 1.82 6.78
CA ARG A 307 13.48 0.55 6.12
C ARG A 307 14.70 0.00 5.40
N GLY A 308 15.20 -1.14 5.88
CA GLY A 308 16.33 -1.82 5.26
C GLY A 308 16.03 -2.17 3.80
N GLY A 309 16.93 -1.80 2.92
CA GLY A 309 16.92 -2.16 1.51
C GLY A 309 18.27 -1.82 0.91
N GLN A 310 18.81 -2.72 0.09
CA GLN A 310 20.00 -2.39 -0.70
C GLN A 310 19.65 -1.25 -1.66
N LYS A 311 20.51 -0.25 -1.78
CA LYS A 311 20.39 0.78 -2.81
C LYS A 311 20.34 0.09 -4.18
N ARG A 312 19.15 0.04 -4.76
CA ARG A 312 18.96 -0.57 -6.07
C ARG A 312 19.55 0.37 -7.13
N VAL A 313 20.37 -0.19 -8.01
CA VAL A 313 20.81 0.54 -9.19
C VAL A 313 19.61 0.73 -10.11
N LEU A 314 19.28 1.99 -10.41
CA LEU A 314 18.14 2.34 -11.24
C LEU A 314 18.38 1.90 -12.69
N THR A 315 17.41 1.19 -13.24
CA THR A 315 17.43 0.84 -14.68
C THR A 315 17.06 2.06 -15.53
N VAL A 316 17.28 1.97 -16.84
CA VAL A 316 16.88 3.04 -17.80
C VAL A 316 15.36 3.27 -17.74
N LYS A 317 14.59 2.20 -17.57
CA LYS A 317 13.14 2.28 -17.38
C LYS A 317 12.77 3.01 -16.09
N ASP A 318 13.43 2.71 -14.97
CA ASP A 318 13.22 3.41 -13.71
C ASP A 318 13.52 4.92 -13.82
N GLN A 319 14.54 5.30 -14.61
CA GLN A 319 14.89 6.70 -14.84
C GLN A 319 13.81 7.45 -15.64
N GLU A 320 13.24 6.79 -16.64
CA GLU A 320 12.17 7.38 -17.45
C GLU A 320 10.86 7.52 -16.61
N GLU A 321 10.49 6.49 -15.88
CA GLU A 321 9.34 6.52 -14.96
C GLU A 321 9.52 7.62 -13.88
N ARG A 322 10.74 7.78 -13.38
CA ARG A 322 11.10 8.83 -12.43
C ARG A 322 10.92 10.23 -13.02
N LYS A 323 11.32 10.42 -14.30
CA LYS A 323 11.14 11.68 -15.00
C LYS A 323 9.67 12.00 -15.22
N GLN A 324 8.88 11.02 -15.67
CA GLN A 324 7.44 11.15 -15.85
C GLN A 324 6.73 11.48 -14.54
N ALA A 325 7.08 10.78 -13.45
CA ALA A 325 6.54 11.05 -12.13
C ALA A 325 6.87 12.47 -11.64
N ARG A 326 8.11 12.93 -11.88
CA ARG A 326 8.52 14.30 -11.55
C ARG A 326 7.73 15.33 -12.33
N GLU A 327 7.50 15.11 -13.62
CA GLU A 327 6.71 16.00 -14.48
C GLU A 327 5.24 16.04 -14.03
N ALA A 328 4.63 14.89 -13.75
CA ALA A 328 3.25 14.80 -13.27
C ALA A 328 3.06 15.52 -11.92
N ALA A 329 3.97 15.27 -10.96
CA ALA A 329 3.96 15.96 -9.67
C ALA A 329 4.10 17.48 -9.85
N THR A 330 4.97 17.92 -10.77
CA THR A 330 5.21 19.33 -11.04
C THR A 330 3.97 20.02 -11.59
N VAL A 331 3.29 19.42 -12.55
CA VAL A 331 2.05 19.98 -13.15
C VAL A 331 0.97 20.20 -12.11
N CYS A 332 0.85 19.26 -11.18
CA CYS A 332 -0.16 19.29 -10.12
C CYS A 332 0.21 20.29 -9.00
N LEU A 333 1.43 20.20 -8.48
CA LEU A 333 1.82 20.86 -7.24
C LEU A 333 2.33 22.29 -7.40
N LEU A 334 2.96 22.62 -8.52
CA LEU A 334 3.49 23.99 -8.74
C LEU A 334 2.42 25.09 -8.59
N PRO A 335 1.22 24.97 -9.20
CA PRO A 335 0.17 26.00 -9.03
C PRO A 335 -0.50 25.93 -7.67
N ALA A 336 -0.47 24.81 -6.99
CA ALA A 336 -1.12 24.59 -5.69
C ALA A 336 -0.26 25.05 -4.50
N LEU A 337 1.07 24.99 -4.65
CA LEU A 337 2.03 25.21 -3.56
C LEU A 337 1.89 26.59 -2.88
N PRO A 338 1.70 27.73 -3.58
CA PRO A 338 1.49 29.01 -2.91
C PRO A 338 0.24 29.01 -2.02
N HIS A 339 -0.85 28.41 -2.47
CA HIS A 339 -2.09 28.32 -1.70
C HIS A 339 -1.95 27.43 -0.48
N LEU A 340 -1.24 26.29 -0.60
CA LEU A 340 -0.94 25.41 0.52
C LEU A 340 -0.05 26.12 1.55
N LEU A 341 1.00 26.79 1.12
CA LEU A 341 1.86 27.59 2.02
C LEU A 341 1.08 28.68 2.74
N GLN A 342 0.15 29.36 2.07
CA GLN A 342 -0.71 30.36 2.69
C GLN A 342 -1.64 29.76 3.73
N LYS A 343 -2.25 28.60 3.43
CA LYS A 343 -3.16 27.91 4.35
C LYS A 343 -2.45 27.48 5.62
N PHE A 344 -1.28 26.88 5.51
CA PHE A 344 -0.52 26.31 6.63
C PHE A 344 0.52 27.27 7.24
N LEU A 345 0.46 28.57 6.91
CA LEU A 345 1.47 29.54 7.34
C LEU A 345 1.70 29.56 8.86
N HIS A 346 0.68 29.21 9.65
CA HIS A 346 0.70 29.14 11.12
C HIS A 346 1.37 27.87 11.67
N LEU A 347 1.68 26.86 10.81
CA LEU A 347 2.27 25.58 11.20
C LEU A 347 3.69 25.42 10.61
N PRO A 348 4.74 25.81 11.33
CA PRO A 348 6.12 25.84 10.80
C PRO A 348 6.62 24.52 10.27
N GLU A 349 6.29 23.41 10.94
CA GLU A 349 6.72 22.07 10.54
C GLU A 349 6.07 21.65 9.21
N THR A 350 4.78 21.91 9.04
CA THR A 350 4.04 21.63 7.81
C THR A 350 4.54 22.48 6.65
N VAL A 351 4.84 23.75 6.90
CA VAL A 351 5.45 24.65 5.90
C VAL A 351 6.83 24.14 5.49
N ALA A 352 7.65 23.66 6.43
CA ALA A 352 8.95 23.08 6.11
C ALA A 352 8.84 21.87 5.19
N LEU A 353 7.87 20.97 5.43
CA LEU A 353 7.58 19.83 4.56
C LEU A 353 7.16 20.28 3.14
N LEU A 354 6.28 21.28 3.05
CA LEU A 354 5.83 21.83 1.75
C LEU A 354 6.96 22.47 0.96
N LEU A 355 7.87 23.18 1.63
CA LEU A 355 9.06 23.77 0.98
C LEU A 355 10.01 22.70 0.46
N ASP A 356 10.16 21.57 1.15
CA ASP A 356 10.98 20.47 0.71
C ASP A 356 10.49 19.83 -0.60
N LEU A 357 9.20 19.96 -0.96
CA LEU A 357 8.68 19.51 -2.26
C LEU A 357 9.45 20.09 -3.46
N LEU A 358 9.96 21.32 -3.34
CA LEU A 358 10.71 21.97 -4.42
C LEU A 358 11.95 21.17 -4.86
N GLN A 359 12.48 20.30 -4.02
CA GLN A 359 13.63 19.46 -4.35
C GLN A 359 13.29 18.41 -5.41
N TRP A 360 12.06 17.93 -5.44
CA TRP A 360 11.59 16.86 -6.32
C TRP A 360 10.85 17.37 -7.56
N LEU A 361 10.49 18.69 -7.62
CA LEU A 361 9.78 19.27 -8.74
C LEU A 361 10.73 19.73 -9.86
N ASN A 362 10.19 19.80 -11.09
CA ASN A 362 10.88 20.37 -12.24
C ASN A 362 10.59 21.86 -12.38
N LEU A 363 11.48 22.69 -11.87
CA LEU A 363 11.30 24.14 -11.80
C LEU A 363 11.38 24.85 -13.17
N GLU A 364 11.89 24.19 -14.23
CA GLU A 364 11.88 24.74 -15.59
C GLU A 364 10.45 24.95 -16.14
N MET A 365 9.48 24.21 -15.60
CA MET A 365 8.09 24.35 -16.02
C MET A 365 7.46 25.70 -15.69
N TYR A 366 8.02 26.50 -14.80
CA TYR A 366 7.57 27.87 -14.57
C TYR A 366 7.69 28.74 -15.82
N THR A 367 8.70 28.52 -16.64
CA THR A 367 8.92 29.24 -17.91
C THR A 367 8.18 28.61 -19.07
N VAL A 368 8.29 27.30 -19.26
CA VAL A 368 7.68 26.56 -20.37
C VAL A 368 6.13 26.60 -20.28
N GLY A 369 5.57 26.48 -19.08
CA GLY A 369 4.12 26.47 -18.84
C GLY A 369 3.48 27.85 -18.72
N ARG A 370 4.20 28.96 -18.97
CA ARG A 370 3.70 30.34 -18.73
C ARG A 370 3.20 30.60 -17.31
N GLN A 371 3.74 29.88 -16.32
CA GLN A 371 3.34 29.97 -14.91
C GLN A 371 4.18 31.01 -14.13
N GLY A 372 4.62 32.07 -14.78
CA GLY A 372 5.42 33.12 -14.15
C GLY A 372 4.71 33.81 -12.97
N LYS A 373 3.36 33.87 -12.99
CA LYS A 373 2.56 34.41 -11.86
C LYS A 373 2.64 33.50 -10.64
N ALA A 374 2.54 32.18 -10.84
CA ALA A 374 2.66 31.20 -9.77
C ALA A 374 4.05 31.23 -9.12
N LEU A 375 5.11 31.51 -9.90
CA LEU A 375 6.45 31.73 -9.34
C LEU A 375 6.49 33.00 -8.47
N ASP A 376 5.88 34.11 -8.93
CA ASP A 376 5.86 35.35 -8.15
C ASP A 376 5.07 35.17 -6.84
N GLU A 377 3.95 34.48 -6.88
CA GLU A 377 3.15 34.10 -5.71
C GLU A 377 3.94 33.21 -4.75
N LEU A 378 4.69 32.21 -5.27
CA LEU A 378 5.57 31.38 -4.46
C LEU A 378 6.66 32.21 -3.78
N LEU A 379 7.34 33.09 -4.50
CA LEU A 379 8.40 33.93 -3.94
C LEU A 379 7.84 34.91 -2.88
N LEU A 380 6.61 35.41 -3.06
CA LEU A 380 5.91 36.19 -2.05
C LEU A 380 5.64 35.34 -0.80
N MET A 381 5.15 34.10 -0.95
CA MET A 381 4.90 33.20 0.19
C MET A 381 6.19 32.84 0.91
N VAL A 382 7.26 32.52 0.21
CA VAL A 382 8.59 32.25 0.81
C VAL A 382 9.06 33.46 1.64
N ASN A 383 8.84 34.69 1.14
CA ASN A 383 9.15 35.89 1.90
C ASN A 383 8.24 36.11 3.13
N GLU A 384 6.97 35.74 3.08
CA GLU A 384 6.07 35.76 4.26
C GLU A 384 6.49 34.71 5.30
N VAL A 385 6.80 33.49 4.87
CA VAL A 385 7.34 32.43 5.75
C VAL A 385 8.61 32.87 6.48
N MET A 386 9.49 33.61 5.81
CA MET A 386 10.72 34.13 6.41
C MET A 386 10.49 35.18 7.50
N LYS A 387 9.31 35.77 7.56
CA LYS A 387 8.94 36.71 8.64
C LYS A 387 8.61 36.01 9.97
N GLN A 388 8.37 34.71 9.93
CA GLN A 388 8.07 33.90 11.11
C GLN A 388 9.38 33.34 11.70
N PRO A 389 9.83 33.78 12.86
CA PRO A 389 11.27 33.68 13.19
C PRO A 389 11.69 32.53 14.12
N GLU A 390 10.85 31.54 14.46
CA GLU A 390 11.15 30.79 15.69
C GLU A 390 11.43 29.28 15.53
N HIS A 391 11.43 28.70 14.31
CA HIS A 391 11.61 27.26 14.17
C HIS A 391 12.86 26.89 13.34
N PRO A 392 13.89 26.23 13.93
CA PRO A 392 15.11 25.89 13.20
C PRO A 392 14.88 25.06 11.93
N ALA A 393 13.99 24.07 11.98
CA ALA A 393 13.69 23.22 10.83
C ALA A 393 13.10 24.02 9.64
N LEU A 394 12.36 25.09 9.92
CA LEU A 394 11.81 25.98 8.91
C LEU A 394 12.93 26.74 8.17
N PHE A 395 13.94 27.22 8.88
CA PHE A 395 15.09 27.90 8.26
C PHE A 395 15.93 26.97 7.41
N ASP A 396 16.10 25.73 7.83
CA ASP A 396 16.81 24.71 7.06
C ASP A 396 16.03 24.39 5.76
N ALA A 397 14.71 24.25 5.84
CA ALA A 397 13.85 24.02 4.67
C ALA A 397 13.85 25.24 3.72
N LEU A 398 13.76 26.46 4.26
CA LEU A 398 13.87 27.71 3.47
C LEU A 398 15.21 27.80 2.76
N SER A 399 16.30 27.48 3.46
CA SER A 399 17.66 27.49 2.85
C SER A 399 17.75 26.53 1.68
N ARG A 400 17.29 25.28 1.86
CA ARG A 400 17.24 24.28 0.81
C ARG A 400 16.34 24.69 -0.36
N ALA A 401 15.18 25.30 -0.07
CA ALA A 401 14.24 25.79 -1.07
C ALA A 401 14.86 26.92 -1.92
N LEU A 402 15.48 27.92 -1.29
CA LEU A 402 16.15 29.03 -1.96
C LEU A 402 17.37 28.56 -2.77
N GLU A 403 18.17 27.65 -2.23
CA GLU A 403 19.27 27.02 -2.95
C GLU A 403 18.76 26.32 -4.23
N ARG A 404 17.67 25.57 -4.13
CA ARG A 404 17.06 24.87 -5.26
C ARG A 404 16.48 25.83 -6.30
N LEU A 405 15.84 26.92 -5.88
CA LEU A 405 15.30 27.95 -6.78
C LEU A 405 16.40 28.76 -7.51
N CYS A 406 17.56 28.92 -6.90
CA CYS A 406 18.69 29.68 -7.43
C CYS A 406 19.76 28.80 -8.10
N VAL A 407 19.45 27.54 -8.48
CA VAL A 407 20.40 26.66 -9.17
C VAL A 407 20.85 27.29 -10.50
N PRO A 408 22.17 27.35 -10.76
CA PRO A 408 22.70 27.87 -12.03
C PRO A 408 22.15 27.10 -13.23
N GLY A 409 21.74 27.83 -14.26
CA GLY A 409 21.22 27.27 -15.51
C GLY A 409 19.70 27.15 -15.58
N LEU A 410 18.96 27.39 -14.48
CA LEU A 410 17.53 27.52 -14.54
C LEU A 410 17.14 28.88 -15.15
N SER A 411 16.16 28.90 -16.04
CA SER A 411 15.66 30.13 -16.68
C SER A 411 15.03 31.12 -15.69
N ILE A 412 14.63 30.65 -14.50
CA ILE A 412 14.08 31.46 -13.38
C ILE A 412 15.15 32.03 -12.44
N GLN A 413 16.42 31.62 -12.60
CA GLN A 413 17.53 31.92 -11.68
C GLN A 413 17.63 33.41 -11.34
N ALA A 414 17.71 34.29 -12.34
CA ALA A 414 17.88 35.73 -12.12
C ALA A 414 16.75 36.34 -11.25
N ARG A 415 15.52 35.91 -11.47
CA ARG A 415 14.37 36.39 -10.66
C ARG A 415 14.47 35.88 -9.21
N CYS A 416 14.83 34.61 -9.03
CA CYS A 416 14.97 34.00 -7.70
C CYS A 416 16.17 34.60 -6.93
N GLU A 417 17.27 34.88 -7.59
CA GLU A 417 18.45 35.56 -6.98
C GLU A 417 18.12 36.98 -6.54
N THR A 418 17.39 37.75 -7.36
CA THR A 418 16.90 39.07 -6.96
C THR A 418 16.00 39.00 -5.73
N ALA A 419 15.02 38.08 -5.74
CA ALA A 419 14.14 37.86 -4.60
C ALA A 419 14.93 37.46 -3.35
N ARG A 420 15.88 36.53 -3.48
CA ARG A 420 16.78 36.11 -2.38
C ARG A 420 17.58 37.28 -1.82
N GLY A 421 18.15 38.13 -2.67
CA GLY A 421 18.84 39.35 -2.27
C GLY A 421 17.98 40.27 -1.41
N HIS A 422 16.77 40.56 -1.87
CA HIS A 422 15.81 41.37 -1.10
C HIS A 422 15.42 40.73 0.26
N MET A 423 15.30 39.40 0.30
CA MET A 423 15.00 38.67 1.53
C MET A 423 16.16 38.77 2.54
N LEU A 424 17.40 38.61 2.08
CA LEU A 424 18.60 38.72 2.91
C LEU A 424 18.80 40.15 3.44
N ASP A 425 18.58 41.17 2.62
CA ASP A 425 18.67 42.57 3.04
C ASP A 425 17.67 42.88 4.14
N ARG A 426 16.44 42.39 4.03
CA ARG A 426 15.41 42.53 5.08
C ARG A 426 15.81 41.83 6.38
N LEU A 427 16.33 40.61 6.31
CA LEU A 427 16.81 39.89 7.50
C LEU A 427 17.98 40.65 8.18
N ALA A 428 18.92 41.14 7.38
CA ALA A 428 20.05 41.94 7.88
C ALA A 428 19.57 43.24 8.55
N THR A 429 18.54 43.89 8.00
CA THR A 429 17.94 45.09 8.59
C THR A 429 17.23 44.76 9.92
N ARG A 430 16.40 43.71 9.97
CA ARG A 430 15.75 43.26 11.21
C ARG A 430 16.75 42.86 12.28
N TYR A 431 17.86 42.20 11.91
CA TYR A 431 18.92 41.83 12.82
C TYR A 431 19.60 43.08 13.44
N ARG A 432 19.86 44.09 12.62
CA ARG A 432 20.44 45.36 13.09
C ARG A 432 19.49 46.10 14.05
N GLU A 433 18.22 46.22 13.67
CA GLU A 433 17.15 46.81 14.49
C GLU A 433 17.04 46.06 15.83
N GLY A 434 17.08 44.73 15.84
CA GLY A 434 17.08 43.91 17.05
C GLY A 434 18.32 44.12 17.93
N LEU A 435 19.51 44.30 17.35
CA LEU A 435 20.72 44.61 18.07
C LEU A 435 20.66 46.02 18.70
N ASP A 436 20.13 46.99 17.97
CA ASP A 436 19.96 48.36 18.46
C ASP A 436 18.95 48.42 19.61
N ASP A 437 17.87 47.64 19.52
CA ASP A 437 16.87 47.50 20.61
C ASP A 437 17.48 46.85 21.87
N VAL A 438 18.32 45.83 21.72
CA VAL A 438 19.01 45.19 22.85
C VAL A 438 20.04 46.14 23.48
N SER A 439 20.78 46.89 22.65
CA SER A 439 21.79 47.83 23.13
C SER A 439 21.20 49.08 23.80
N SER A 440 19.96 49.43 23.46
CA SER A 440 19.25 50.58 24.05
C SER A 440 18.52 50.26 25.37
N ARG A 441 18.42 48.98 25.78
CA ARG A 441 17.78 48.58 27.04
C ARG A 441 18.74 48.71 28.20
N PRO A 442 18.32 49.33 29.33
CA PRO A 442 19.15 49.45 30.50
C PRO A 442 19.49 48.06 31.11
N SER A 443 20.73 47.93 31.63
CA SER A 443 21.41 46.68 32.03
C SER A 443 20.67 45.73 33.02
N ASN A 444 19.54 46.15 33.57
CA ASN A 444 18.81 45.36 34.58
C ASN A 444 17.90 44.23 34.01
N THR A 445 17.84 44.09 32.69
CA THR A 445 17.02 43.05 32.06
C THR A 445 17.84 41.94 31.40
N MET A 446 19.18 41.96 31.52
CA MET A 446 20.04 40.98 30.85
C MET A 446 20.01 39.57 31.48
N GLU A 447 19.60 39.44 32.76
CA GLU A 447 19.54 38.12 33.42
C GLU A 447 18.36 37.22 32.92
N HIS A 448 17.40 37.76 32.21
CA HIS A 448 16.23 37.01 31.77
C HIS A 448 16.41 36.35 30.39
N TRP A 449 17.44 36.77 29.62
CA TRP A 449 17.66 36.27 28.25
C TRP A 449 18.66 35.10 28.17
N THR A 450 19.57 34.98 29.13
CA THR A 450 20.52 33.87 29.21
C THR A 450 19.89 32.53 29.63
N ARG A 451 18.57 32.51 29.95
CA ARG A 451 17.83 31.28 30.26
C ARG A 451 16.97 30.77 29.12
N ARG A 452 17.00 31.41 27.94
CA ARG A 452 16.15 31.06 26.77
C ARG A 452 16.96 30.82 25.48
N VAL A 453 18.26 30.64 25.55
CA VAL A 453 19.09 30.14 24.44
C VAL A 453 19.49 28.73 24.72
#